data_71af350e38fa9fef9e40fd65bcb4698e
#
_entry.id   71af350e38fa9fef9e40fd65bcb4698e
#
_cell.length_a   1.000
_cell.length_b   1.000
_cell.length_c   1.000
_cell.angle_alpha   90.00
_cell.angle_beta   90.00
_cell.angle_gamma   90.00
#
_symmetry.space_group_name_H-M   'P 1'
#
loop_
_entity.id
_entity.type
_entity.pdbx_description
1 polymer ?
#
loop_
_entity_poly.entity_id
_entity_poly.type
_entity_poly.pdbx_seq_one_letter_code
_entity_poly.pdbx_strand_id
1 'polypeptide(L)'
;MTLSRLENGKQTPSRNRINALLQRLGLPDDRYFALLSKNELEMEALQKEIVACNATEKVPEGFEKLAQFEKLADPDDQIAQQFALRSRVLLGRLDGRYTPLEQIDLLMQAIQLTVPRFDLESIESFLYTRDEITIINQIGLAYSDAGQNKKAAEIYYQLLKYVRKHFKETITSIGVLPLVLYNYA
;
A
#
# COMPACT_ATOMS: atom_id res chain seq x y z
N MET A 1 12.51 5.84 13.04
CA MET A 1 13.46 6.72 12.31
C MET A 1 12.94 8.14 12.42
N THR A 2 13.74 9.12 12.81
CA THR A 2 13.32 10.52 12.91
C THR A 2 13.83 11.30 11.69
N LEU A 3 13.03 12.22 11.17
CA LEU A 3 13.38 13.12 10.06
C LEU A 3 14.72 13.83 10.35
N SER A 4 14.94 14.24 11.60
CA SER A 4 16.17 14.90 12.06
C SER A 4 17.46 14.08 11.84
N ARG A 5 17.40 12.75 11.85
CA ARG A 5 18.58 11.91 11.54
C ARG A 5 18.92 11.89 10.06
N LEU A 6 17.88 12.00 9.19
CA LEU A 6 18.05 12.11 7.75
C LEU A 6 18.63 13.48 7.38
N GLU A 7 18.06 14.55 7.90
CA GLU A 7 18.51 15.94 7.67
C GLU A 7 19.95 16.17 8.11
N ASN A 8 20.39 15.51 9.18
CA ASN A 8 21.77 15.61 9.70
C ASN A 8 22.74 14.60 9.06
N GLY A 9 22.35 13.85 8.01
CA GLY A 9 23.21 12.88 7.33
C GLY A 9 23.67 11.71 8.19
N LYS A 10 23.05 11.51 9.36
CA LYS A 10 23.41 10.42 10.29
C LYS A 10 22.86 9.06 9.87
N GLN A 11 22.02 9.02 8.84
CA GLN A 11 21.43 7.82 8.31
C GLN A 11 21.08 8.00 6.83
N THR A 12 21.49 7.06 5.99
CA THR A 12 21.07 7.00 4.58
C THR A 12 19.75 6.22 4.51
N PRO A 13 18.66 6.85 4.06
CA PRO A 13 17.39 6.14 3.94
C PRO A 13 17.41 5.17 2.76
N SER A 14 16.69 4.07 2.86
CA SER A 14 16.41 3.23 1.70
C SER A 14 15.55 4.00 0.67
N ARG A 15 15.64 3.59 -0.60
CA ARG A 15 14.84 4.19 -1.69
C ARG A 15 13.34 4.18 -1.35
N ASN A 16 12.83 3.06 -0.84
CA ASN A 16 11.42 2.94 -0.47
C ASN A 16 10.99 3.98 0.55
N ARG A 17 11.85 4.30 1.51
CA ARG A 17 11.57 5.34 2.52
C ARG A 17 11.58 6.76 1.94
N ILE A 18 12.51 7.04 1.02
CA ILE A 18 12.54 8.33 0.29
C ILE A 18 11.27 8.46 -0.56
N ASN A 19 10.93 7.44 -1.34
CA ASN A 19 9.75 7.45 -2.19
C ASN A 19 8.47 7.63 -1.37
N ALA A 20 8.33 6.95 -0.23
CA ALA A 20 7.19 7.12 0.66
C ALA A 20 7.06 8.56 1.19
N LEU A 21 8.18 9.20 1.54
CA LEU A 21 8.19 10.61 1.97
C LEU A 21 7.78 11.54 0.83
N LEU A 22 8.34 11.35 -0.38
CA LEU A 22 8.01 12.17 -1.54
C LEU A 22 6.54 12.06 -1.91
N GLN A 23 5.99 10.84 -1.93
CA GLN A 23 4.58 10.61 -2.22
C GLN A 23 3.64 11.30 -1.22
N ARG A 24 3.96 11.26 0.08
CA ARG A 24 3.19 11.96 1.12
C ARG A 24 3.23 13.48 0.97
N LEU A 25 4.32 14.00 0.40
CA LEU A 25 4.47 15.43 0.10
C LEU A 25 3.85 15.82 -1.26
N GLY A 26 3.24 14.86 -1.99
CA GLY A 26 2.70 15.10 -3.33
C GLY A 26 3.77 15.34 -4.39
N LEU A 27 5.03 14.93 -4.13
CA LEU A 27 6.15 15.09 -5.04
C LEU A 27 6.36 13.81 -5.86
N PRO A 28 6.83 13.93 -7.13
CA PRO A 28 7.18 12.77 -7.94
C PRO A 28 8.32 11.97 -7.28
N ASP A 29 8.18 10.65 -7.26
CA ASP A 29 9.14 9.71 -6.68
C ASP A 29 10.30 9.31 -7.62
N ASP A 30 10.26 9.74 -8.88
CA ASP A 30 11.25 9.46 -9.92
C ASP A 30 12.45 10.43 -9.93
N ARG A 31 12.44 11.48 -9.12
CA ARG A 31 13.47 12.54 -9.14
C ARG A 31 14.81 12.16 -8.49
N TYR A 32 14.86 11.10 -7.72
CA TYR A 32 16.09 10.71 -7.01
C TYR A 32 16.58 9.36 -7.49
N PHE A 33 17.66 9.39 -8.29
CA PHE A 33 18.46 8.20 -8.61
C PHE A 33 19.27 7.83 -7.36
N ALA A 34 18.68 7.07 -6.45
CA ALA A 34 19.44 6.41 -5.42
C ALA A 34 20.14 5.19 -6.03
N LEU A 35 21.42 5.00 -5.72
CA LEU A 35 22.10 3.73 -6.02
C LEU A 35 21.40 2.63 -5.21
N LEU A 36 20.76 1.71 -5.93
CA LEU A 36 20.13 0.54 -5.33
C LEU A 36 21.19 -0.48 -4.96
N SER A 37 21.09 -1.02 -3.77
CA SER A 37 21.82 -2.23 -3.41
C SER A 37 21.27 -3.42 -4.23
N LYS A 38 22.08 -4.48 -4.37
CA LYS A 38 21.63 -5.71 -5.05
C LYS A 38 20.34 -6.26 -4.42
N ASN A 39 20.25 -6.23 -3.09
CA ASN A 39 19.07 -6.68 -2.35
C ASN A 39 17.82 -5.84 -2.67
N GLU A 40 17.95 -4.50 -2.74
CA GLU A 40 16.83 -3.62 -3.10
C GLU A 40 16.33 -3.86 -4.53
N LEU A 41 17.25 -4.14 -5.48
CA LEU A 41 16.88 -4.50 -6.86
C LEU A 41 16.11 -5.82 -6.92
N GLU A 42 16.55 -6.81 -6.16
CA GLU A 42 15.90 -8.12 -6.09
C GLU A 42 14.53 -8.03 -5.45
N MET A 43 14.40 -7.27 -4.37
CA MET A 43 13.11 -7.00 -3.72
C MET A 43 12.15 -6.26 -4.64
N GLU A 44 12.60 -5.25 -5.40
CA GLU A 44 11.79 -4.52 -6.37
C GLU A 44 11.30 -5.44 -7.50
N ALA A 45 12.14 -6.35 -7.98
CA ALA A 45 11.76 -7.34 -8.98
C ALA A 45 10.68 -8.29 -8.44
N LEU A 46 10.86 -8.83 -7.23
CA LEU A 46 9.87 -9.69 -6.57
C LEU A 46 8.54 -8.96 -6.33
N GLN A 47 8.55 -7.69 -5.93
CA GLN A 47 7.32 -6.91 -5.79
C GLN A 47 6.53 -6.83 -7.10
N LYS A 48 7.20 -6.57 -8.22
CA LYS A 48 6.58 -6.54 -9.56
C LYS A 48 5.99 -7.89 -9.94
N GLU A 49 6.72 -8.99 -9.68
CA GLU A 49 6.27 -10.35 -9.96
C GLU A 49 5.05 -10.72 -9.09
N ILE A 50 5.04 -10.40 -7.80
CA ILE A 50 3.90 -10.65 -6.90
C ILE A 50 2.66 -9.90 -7.38
N VAL A 51 2.81 -8.62 -7.75
CA VAL A 51 1.70 -7.84 -8.30
C VAL A 51 1.18 -8.43 -9.61
N ALA A 52 2.08 -8.88 -10.50
CA ALA A 52 1.69 -9.54 -11.75
C ALA A 52 0.98 -10.87 -11.50
N CYS A 53 1.43 -11.68 -10.54
CA CYS A 53 0.76 -12.92 -10.14
C CYS A 53 -0.64 -12.66 -9.59
N ASN A 54 -0.83 -11.61 -8.78
CA ASN A 54 -2.16 -11.22 -8.32
C ASN A 54 -3.07 -10.80 -9.48
N ALA A 55 -2.57 -10.00 -10.42
CA ALA A 55 -3.34 -9.52 -11.57
C ALA A 55 -3.69 -10.65 -12.58
N THR A 56 -2.91 -11.73 -12.63
CA THR A 56 -3.10 -12.88 -13.52
C THR A 56 -3.64 -14.12 -12.79
N GLU A 57 -4.06 -13.98 -11.54
CA GLU A 57 -4.63 -15.03 -10.69
C GLU A 57 -3.72 -16.27 -10.50
N LYS A 58 -2.40 -16.07 -10.62
CA LYS A 58 -1.39 -17.12 -10.40
C LYS A 58 -1.05 -17.23 -8.91
N VAL A 59 -2.03 -17.64 -8.11
CA VAL A 59 -1.97 -17.61 -6.64
C VAL A 59 -0.81 -18.42 -6.06
N PRO A 60 -0.56 -19.71 -6.46
CA PRO A 60 0.56 -20.48 -5.90
C PRO A 60 1.92 -19.84 -6.18
N GLU A 61 2.16 -19.37 -7.42
CA GLU A 61 3.38 -18.67 -7.81
C GLU A 61 3.54 -17.36 -7.03
N GLY A 62 2.44 -16.60 -6.86
CA GLY A 62 2.42 -15.39 -6.07
C GLY A 62 2.85 -15.59 -4.61
N PHE A 63 2.37 -16.65 -3.95
CA PHE A 63 2.80 -16.99 -2.60
C PHE A 63 4.26 -17.46 -2.52
N GLU A 64 4.76 -18.16 -3.53
CA GLU A 64 6.19 -18.54 -3.60
C GLU A 64 7.08 -17.29 -3.68
N LYS A 65 6.73 -16.34 -4.57
CA LYS A 65 7.45 -15.06 -4.70
C LYS A 65 7.35 -14.22 -3.43
N LEU A 66 6.19 -14.21 -2.79
CA LEU A 66 6.00 -13.51 -1.52
C LEU A 66 6.91 -14.10 -0.42
N ALA A 67 7.03 -15.41 -0.33
CA ALA A 67 7.93 -16.05 0.63
C ALA A 67 9.42 -15.74 0.36
N GLN A 68 9.81 -15.57 -0.91
CA GLN A 68 11.15 -15.11 -1.28
C GLN A 68 11.37 -13.66 -0.85
N PHE A 69 10.40 -12.78 -1.11
CA PHE A 69 10.43 -11.37 -0.69
C PHE A 69 10.58 -11.24 0.82
N GLU A 70 9.78 -11.97 1.61
CA GLU A 70 9.81 -11.94 3.07
C GLU A 70 11.14 -12.40 3.67
N LYS A 71 11.87 -13.31 3.00
CA LYS A 71 13.22 -13.70 3.43
C LYS A 71 14.28 -12.62 3.21
N LEU A 72 14.09 -11.76 2.22
CA LEU A 72 15.02 -10.67 1.90
C LEU A 72 14.69 -9.39 2.67
N ALA A 73 13.44 -9.23 3.08
CA ALA A 73 12.97 -8.04 3.77
C ALA A 73 13.59 -7.92 5.17
N ASP A 74 14.03 -6.73 5.51
CA ASP A 74 14.45 -6.39 6.87
C ASP A 74 13.22 -6.45 7.81
N PRO A 75 13.26 -7.22 8.91
CA PRO A 75 12.18 -7.30 9.88
C PRO A 75 11.77 -5.93 10.47
N ASP A 76 12.64 -4.95 10.48
CA ASP A 76 12.37 -3.60 10.95
C ASP A 76 11.87 -2.65 9.84
N ASP A 77 11.79 -3.11 8.59
CA ASP A 77 11.26 -2.31 7.48
C ASP A 77 9.72 -2.42 7.40
N GLN A 78 9.04 -1.50 8.06
CA GLN A 78 7.57 -1.42 8.10
C GLN A 78 6.94 -1.29 6.71
N ILE A 79 7.62 -0.68 5.74
CA ILE A 79 7.12 -0.55 4.37
C ILE A 79 7.14 -1.91 3.67
N ALA A 80 8.23 -2.67 3.82
CA ALA A 80 8.32 -4.02 3.29
C ALA A 80 7.30 -4.96 3.94
N GLN A 81 7.12 -4.87 5.26
CA GLN A 81 6.10 -5.65 5.99
C GLN A 81 4.68 -5.29 5.54
N GLN A 82 4.38 -4.00 5.35
CA GLN A 82 3.09 -3.54 4.84
C GLN A 82 2.80 -4.14 3.46
N PHE A 83 3.79 -4.08 2.55
CA PHE A 83 3.67 -4.68 1.22
C PHE A 83 3.41 -6.19 1.29
N ALA A 84 4.18 -6.91 2.12
CA ALA A 84 4.03 -8.36 2.29
C ALA A 84 2.64 -8.74 2.82
N LEU A 85 2.19 -8.07 3.87
CA LEU A 85 0.88 -8.34 4.49
C LEU A 85 -0.27 -8.05 3.52
N ARG A 86 -0.24 -6.90 2.84
CA ARG A 86 -1.21 -6.55 1.79
C ARG A 86 -1.23 -7.60 0.67
N SER A 87 -0.07 -7.99 0.15
CA SER A 87 0.04 -8.96 -0.94
C SER A 87 -0.51 -10.33 -0.54
N ARG A 88 -0.26 -10.75 0.71
CA ARG A 88 -0.81 -11.99 1.28
C ARG A 88 -2.33 -11.96 1.31
N VAL A 89 -2.93 -10.84 1.71
CA VAL A 89 -4.39 -10.68 1.73
C VAL A 89 -4.97 -10.76 0.32
N LEU A 90 -4.35 -10.08 -0.66
CA LEU A 90 -4.84 -10.08 -2.04
C LEU A 90 -4.79 -11.45 -2.69
N LEU A 91 -3.65 -12.16 -2.54
CA LEU A 91 -3.51 -13.52 -3.06
C LEU A 91 -4.47 -14.48 -2.35
N GLY A 92 -4.60 -14.37 -1.02
CA GLY A 92 -5.50 -15.21 -0.23
C GLY A 92 -6.99 -14.93 -0.48
N ARG A 93 -7.36 -13.72 -0.95
CA ARG A 93 -8.70 -13.42 -1.42
C ARG A 93 -9.06 -14.22 -2.68
N LEU A 94 -8.12 -14.35 -3.61
CA LEU A 94 -8.32 -15.05 -4.87
C LEU A 94 -8.55 -16.56 -4.69
N ASP A 95 -7.93 -17.19 -3.69
CA ASP A 95 -8.11 -18.61 -3.38
C ASP A 95 -9.12 -18.88 -2.25
N GLY A 96 -9.82 -17.82 -1.79
CA GLY A 96 -10.83 -17.96 -0.74
C GLY A 96 -10.28 -18.27 0.66
N ARG A 97 -9.00 -18.02 0.90
CA ARG A 97 -8.30 -18.32 2.15
C ARG A 97 -8.77 -17.47 3.34
N TYR A 98 -9.22 -16.25 3.07
CA TYR A 98 -9.68 -15.29 4.07
C TYR A 98 -11.11 -14.88 3.83
N THR A 99 -11.91 -14.89 4.87
CA THR A 99 -13.23 -14.25 4.87
C THR A 99 -13.09 -12.73 4.70
N PRO A 100 -14.13 -12.02 4.24
CA PRO A 100 -14.07 -10.56 4.12
C PRO A 100 -13.73 -9.85 5.44
N LEU A 101 -14.16 -10.34 6.59
CA LEU A 101 -13.83 -9.76 7.89
C LEU A 101 -12.36 -9.95 8.25
N GLU A 102 -11.80 -11.15 8.01
CA GLU A 102 -10.35 -11.39 8.18
C GLU A 102 -9.52 -10.52 7.25
N GLN A 103 -9.97 -10.29 6.01
CA GLN A 103 -9.30 -9.37 5.09
C GLN A 103 -9.29 -7.93 5.64
N ILE A 104 -10.40 -7.44 6.20
CA ILE A 104 -10.46 -6.12 6.85
C ILE A 104 -9.43 -6.03 7.97
N ASP A 105 -9.42 -7.01 8.88
CA ASP A 105 -8.50 -7.01 10.03
C ASP A 105 -7.03 -7.01 9.59
N LEU A 106 -6.66 -7.83 8.61
CA LEU A 106 -5.31 -7.89 8.07
C LEU A 106 -4.90 -6.61 7.32
N LEU A 107 -5.80 -6.01 6.55
CA LEU A 107 -5.55 -4.75 5.86
C LEU A 107 -5.46 -3.57 6.84
N MET A 108 -6.24 -3.58 7.91
CA MET A 108 -6.09 -2.60 9.01
C MET A 108 -4.74 -2.73 9.69
N GLN A 109 -4.27 -3.95 9.97
CA GLN A 109 -2.92 -4.18 10.47
C GLN A 109 -1.86 -3.65 9.46
N ALA A 110 -2.02 -3.93 8.17
CA ALA A 110 -1.09 -3.49 7.14
C ALA A 110 -0.95 -1.95 7.11
N ILE A 111 -2.06 -1.21 7.13
CA ILE A 111 -1.99 0.26 7.09
C ILE A 111 -1.42 0.84 8.38
N GLN A 112 -1.69 0.23 9.53
CA GLN A 112 -1.20 0.69 10.83
C GLN A 112 0.31 0.50 11.02
N LEU A 113 0.97 -0.34 10.23
CA LEU A 113 2.45 -0.43 10.22
C LEU A 113 3.11 0.91 9.86
N THR A 114 2.54 1.66 8.93
CA THR A 114 3.11 2.94 8.46
C THR A 114 2.30 4.16 8.89
N VAL A 115 1.03 3.98 9.25
CA VAL A 115 0.11 5.00 9.78
C VAL A 115 -0.48 4.51 11.10
N PRO A 116 0.27 4.51 12.22
CA PRO A 116 -0.14 3.87 13.49
C PRO A 116 -1.44 4.39 14.09
N ARG A 117 -1.87 5.60 13.73
CA ARG A 117 -3.12 6.23 14.21
C ARG A 117 -4.21 6.22 13.14
N PHE A 118 -4.08 5.35 12.12
CA PHE A 118 -5.08 5.27 11.07
C PHE A 118 -6.46 4.96 11.63
N ASP A 119 -7.45 5.72 11.17
CA ASP A 119 -8.85 5.59 11.54
C ASP A 119 -9.73 5.77 10.31
N LEU A 120 -10.66 4.85 10.10
CA LEU A 120 -11.60 4.86 8.97
C LEU A 120 -12.63 6.01 9.06
N GLU A 121 -12.87 6.54 10.26
CA GLU A 121 -13.80 7.66 10.44
C GLU A 121 -13.15 9.01 10.08
N SER A 122 -11.81 9.04 9.94
CA SER A 122 -11.06 10.28 9.72
C SER A 122 -9.93 10.09 8.69
N ILE A 123 -10.22 9.47 7.55
CA ILE A 123 -9.26 9.20 6.48
C ILE A 123 -8.53 10.49 6.03
N GLU A 124 -9.21 11.64 5.98
CA GLU A 124 -8.61 12.90 5.55
C GLU A 124 -7.58 13.49 6.51
N SER A 125 -7.40 12.91 7.70
CA SER A 125 -6.52 13.46 8.75
C SER A 125 -5.04 13.15 8.57
N PHE A 126 -4.69 12.30 7.60
CA PHE A 126 -3.32 11.85 7.37
C PHE A 126 -2.87 12.12 5.94
N LEU A 127 -1.56 12.02 5.71
CA LEU A 127 -0.97 12.03 4.38
C LEU A 127 -0.57 10.60 4.01
N TYR A 128 -1.02 10.14 2.86
CA TYR A 128 -0.84 8.75 2.43
C TYR A 128 0.09 8.63 1.23
N THR A 129 0.81 7.51 1.19
CA THR A 129 1.47 7.00 -0.02
C THR A 129 0.43 6.37 -0.95
N ARG A 130 0.83 6.10 -2.20
CA ARG A 130 -0.01 5.38 -3.17
C ARG A 130 -0.42 3.99 -2.66
N ASP A 131 0.50 3.27 -2.01
CA ASP A 131 0.21 1.94 -1.47
C ASP A 131 -0.78 2.00 -0.31
N GLU A 132 -0.67 2.97 0.58
CA GLU A 132 -1.63 3.20 1.67
C GLU A 132 -3.03 3.55 1.14
N ILE A 133 -3.13 4.39 0.10
CA ILE A 133 -4.41 4.67 -0.58
C ILE A 133 -5.01 3.38 -1.16
N THR A 134 -4.16 2.54 -1.76
CA THR A 134 -4.62 1.26 -2.33
C THR A 134 -5.10 0.30 -1.22
N ILE A 135 -4.44 0.27 -0.06
CA ILE A 135 -4.91 -0.52 1.10
C ILE A 135 -6.28 -0.02 1.58
N ILE A 136 -6.48 1.30 1.71
CA ILE A 136 -7.77 1.87 2.12
C ILE A 136 -8.87 1.48 1.13
N ASN A 137 -8.59 1.55 -0.18
CA ASN A 137 -9.52 1.11 -1.22
C ASN A 137 -9.86 -0.39 -1.09
N GLN A 138 -8.89 -1.23 -0.75
CA GLN A 138 -9.10 -2.67 -0.54
C GLN A 138 -9.90 -2.96 0.74
N ILE A 139 -9.76 -2.15 1.79
CA ILE A 139 -10.61 -2.22 2.98
C ILE A 139 -12.06 -1.93 2.59
N GLY A 140 -12.31 -0.89 1.79
CA GLY A 140 -13.64 -0.59 1.28
C GLY A 140 -14.25 -1.75 0.50
N LEU A 141 -13.46 -2.40 -0.36
CA LEU A 141 -13.88 -3.58 -1.12
C LEU A 141 -14.22 -4.76 -0.20
N ALA A 142 -13.41 -5.03 0.82
CA ALA A 142 -13.68 -6.10 1.78
C ALA A 142 -14.96 -5.82 2.61
N TYR A 143 -15.25 -4.56 2.93
CA TYR A 143 -16.54 -4.18 3.54
C TYR A 143 -17.72 -4.43 2.60
N SER A 144 -17.58 -4.15 1.30
CA SER A 144 -18.59 -4.47 0.29
C SER A 144 -18.80 -5.99 0.18
N ASP A 145 -17.73 -6.76 0.11
CA ASP A 145 -17.78 -8.24 0.07
C ASP A 145 -18.42 -8.83 1.34
N ALA A 146 -18.31 -8.15 2.48
CA ALA A 146 -18.98 -8.49 3.75
C ALA A 146 -20.46 -8.06 3.79
N GLY A 147 -21.02 -7.48 2.72
CA GLY A 147 -22.38 -6.95 2.67
C GLY A 147 -22.57 -5.63 3.42
N GLN A 148 -21.50 -5.00 3.91
CA GLN A 148 -21.53 -3.73 4.64
C GLN A 148 -21.40 -2.52 3.69
N ASN A 149 -22.27 -2.46 2.67
CA ASN A 149 -22.21 -1.51 1.57
C ASN A 149 -22.23 -0.03 2.03
N LYS A 150 -22.94 0.28 3.13
CA LYS A 150 -22.96 1.62 3.70
C LYS A 150 -21.57 2.07 4.15
N LYS A 151 -20.87 1.19 4.88
CA LYS A 151 -19.50 1.45 5.35
C LYS A 151 -18.52 1.55 4.18
N ALA A 152 -18.64 0.66 3.19
CA ALA A 152 -17.84 0.72 1.97
C ALA A 152 -18.01 2.07 1.24
N ALA A 153 -19.25 2.52 1.05
CA ALA A 153 -19.56 3.81 0.41
C ALA A 153 -18.97 5.01 1.18
N GLU A 154 -19.02 5.00 2.51
CA GLU A 154 -18.41 6.03 3.36
C GLU A 154 -16.89 6.09 3.18
N ILE A 155 -16.22 4.92 3.16
CA ILE A 155 -14.77 4.81 2.95
C ILE A 155 -14.40 5.36 1.56
N TYR A 156 -15.09 4.93 0.51
CA TYR A 156 -14.83 5.41 -0.85
C TYR A 156 -15.09 6.91 -1.02
N TYR A 157 -16.16 7.44 -0.41
CA TYR A 157 -16.43 8.87 -0.44
C TYR A 157 -15.30 9.69 0.18
N GLN A 158 -14.83 9.31 1.38
CA GLN A 158 -13.71 9.98 2.04
C GLN A 158 -12.42 9.86 1.21
N LEU A 159 -12.16 8.66 0.66
CA LEU A 159 -10.97 8.41 -0.15
C LEU A 159 -10.97 9.22 -1.45
N LEU A 160 -12.13 9.33 -2.14
CA LEU A 160 -12.29 10.18 -3.33
C LEU A 160 -12.04 11.66 -3.01
N LYS A 161 -12.57 12.14 -1.90
CA LYS A 161 -12.36 13.51 -1.45
C LYS A 161 -10.88 13.77 -1.16
N TYR A 162 -10.22 12.84 -0.48
CA TYR A 162 -8.78 12.88 -0.21
C TYR A 162 -7.96 12.93 -1.51
N VAL A 163 -8.18 11.99 -2.43
CA VAL A 163 -7.42 11.91 -3.69
C VAL A 163 -7.60 13.18 -4.53
N ARG A 164 -8.83 13.69 -4.65
CA ARG A 164 -9.11 14.94 -5.38
C ARG A 164 -8.41 16.15 -4.76
N LYS A 165 -8.27 16.19 -3.44
CA LYS A 165 -7.63 17.30 -2.72
C LYS A 165 -6.10 17.28 -2.89
N HIS A 166 -5.48 16.10 -2.75
CA HIS A 166 -4.03 15.98 -2.62
C HIS A 166 -3.29 15.60 -3.90
N PHE A 167 -3.99 15.05 -4.91
CA PHE A 167 -3.37 14.52 -6.13
C PHE A 167 -3.96 15.09 -7.41
N LYS A 168 -4.32 16.38 -7.43
CA LYS A 168 -5.06 17.03 -8.52
C LYS A 168 -4.45 16.89 -9.92
N GLU A 169 -3.13 16.71 -10.07
CA GLU A 169 -2.43 16.66 -11.36
C GLU A 169 -1.21 15.72 -11.34
N THR A 170 -1.23 14.67 -10.54
CA THR A 170 -0.09 13.75 -10.43
C THR A 170 -0.39 12.42 -11.12
N ILE A 171 0.68 11.71 -11.52
CA ILE A 171 0.62 10.32 -12.03
C ILE A 171 -0.16 9.41 -11.07
N THR A 172 -0.08 9.69 -9.77
CA THR A 172 -0.83 8.95 -8.73
C THR A 172 -2.34 9.09 -8.91
N SER A 173 -2.86 10.28 -9.28
CA SER A 173 -4.29 10.45 -9.54
C SER A 173 -4.75 9.65 -10.75
N ILE A 174 -3.93 9.52 -11.79
CA ILE A 174 -4.23 8.74 -13.01
C ILE A 174 -4.37 7.25 -12.68
N GLY A 175 -3.57 6.73 -11.76
CA GLY A 175 -3.61 5.29 -11.40
C GLY A 175 -4.63 4.93 -10.34
N VAL A 176 -4.90 5.81 -9.37
CA VAL A 176 -5.72 5.51 -8.20
C VAL A 176 -7.16 5.99 -8.34
N LEU A 177 -7.37 7.16 -8.93
CA LEU A 177 -8.72 7.75 -9.03
C LEU A 177 -9.71 6.87 -9.81
N PRO A 178 -9.37 6.29 -10.98
CA PRO A 178 -10.27 5.37 -11.69
C PRO A 178 -10.63 4.14 -10.87
N LEU A 179 -9.68 3.58 -10.11
CA LEU A 179 -9.91 2.41 -9.26
C LEU A 179 -10.91 2.71 -8.15
N VAL A 180 -10.75 3.85 -7.46
CA VAL A 180 -11.65 4.26 -6.39
C VAL A 180 -13.04 4.62 -6.95
N LEU A 181 -13.12 5.28 -8.11
CA LEU A 181 -14.39 5.58 -8.77
C LEU A 181 -15.14 4.32 -9.20
N TYR A 182 -14.43 3.33 -9.76
CA TYR A 182 -15.03 2.06 -10.15
C TYR A 182 -15.68 1.33 -8.96
N ASN A 183 -15.01 1.32 -7.81
CA ASN A 183 -15.50 0.64 -6.62
C ASN A 183 -16.59 1.44 -5.87
N TYR A 184 -16.68 2.76 -6.11
CA TYR A 184 -17.72 3.62 -5.51
C TYR A 184 -19.05 3.57 -6.28
N ALA A 185 -19.02 3.27 -7.60
CA ALA A 185 -20.20 3.21 -8.46
C ALA A 185 -21.08 1.98 -8.18
#